data_263f59538f52cd79b285e5e4a5c28131
#
_entry.id   263f59538f52cd79b285e5e4a5c28131
#
_cell.length_a   1.000
_cell.length_b   1.000
_cell.length_c   1.000
_cell.angle_alpha   90.00
_cell.angle_beta   90.00
_cell.angle_gamma   90.00
#
_symmetry.space_group_name_H-M   'P 1'
#
loop_
_entity.id
_entity.type
_entity.pdbx_description
1 polymer ?
#
loop_
_entity_poly.entity_id
_entity_poly.type
_entity_poly.pdbx_seq_one_letter_code
_entity_poly.pdbx_strand_id
1 'polypeptide(L)'
;MSHDHTHVREFFTPRAATWDSRFPDDGPAYEAAVRALGPRPGDAVLAGCGTGRALPALRAAVGPAGTVLGADLTEAMLAEAVRAGRREAGALLLADAERLPLRTGRLDAVFAAGLVSHLADPVAGVREWARVVRPGGTLALFHPIGRAALAARQGRTVAPDDLRAQGPVTALLEAGGWRVRSYADEPERYLVLAVRTG
;
A
#
# COMPACT_ATOMS: atom_id res chain seq x y z
N MET A 1 -23.11 5.28 -0.23
CA MET A 1 -22.79 6.37 0.71
C MET A 1 -21.44 6.90 0.28
N SER A 2 -21.29 8.22 0.11
CA SER A 2 -19.96 8.82 -0.16
C SER A 2 -19.20 8.79 1.16
N HIS A 3 -18.12 8.01 1.23
CA HIS A 3 -17.23 8.06 2.38
C HIS A 3 -16.61 9.45 2.44
N ASP A 4 -16.62 10.08 3.61
CA ASP A 4 -15.99 11.38 3.78
C ASP A 4 -14.48 11.20 3.93
N HIS A 5 -13.76 11.46 2.84
CA HIS A 5 -12.30 11.40 2.79
C HIS A 5 -11.62 12.74 3.14
N THR A 6 -12.39 13.71 3.60
CA THR A 6 -11.89 15.05 3.95
C THR A 6 -10.76 14.96 4.97
N HIS A 7 -10.94 14.16 6.02
CA HIS A 7 -9.95 13.97 7.07
C HIS A 7 -8.60 13.42 6.55
N VAL A 8 -8.64 12.46 5.62
CA VAL A 8 -7.41 11.89 5.02
C VAL A 8 -6.66 12.95 4.22
N ARG A 9 -7.38 13.70 3.38
CA ARG A 9 -6.79 14.79 2.57
C ARG A 9 -6.24 15.91 3.44
N GLU A 10 -6.97 16.35 4.46
CA GLU A 10 -6.53 17.37 5.41
C GLU A 10 -5.26 16.94 6.18
N PHE A 11 -5.14 15.66 6.50
CA PHE A 11 -3.95 15.13 7.15
C PHE A 11 -2.75 15.08 6.22
N PHE A 12 -2.89 14.58 4.99
CA PHE A 12 -1.76 14.33 4.11
C PHE A 12 -1.35 15.54 3.28
N THR A 13 -2.27 16.40 2.83
CA THR A 13 -1.96 17.55 1.97
C THR A 13 -0.86 18.45 2.54
N PRO A 14 -0.94 18.95 3.79
CA PRO A 14 0.10 19.85 4.33
C PRO A 14 1.43 19.14 4.63
N ARG A 15 1.45 17.81 4.61
CA ARG A 15 2.62 16.99 4.93
C ARG A 15 3.34 16.46 3.69
N ALA A 16 2.73 16.54 2.53
CA ALA A 16 3.23 15.93 1.30
C ALA A 16 4.65 16.40 0.95
N ALA A 17 4.89 17.71 0.94
CA ALA A 17 6.17 18.29 0.55
C ALA A 17 7.37 17.87 1.43
N THR A 18 7.12 17.44 2.67
CA THR A 18 8.15 16.99 3.62
C THR A 18 8.07 15.50 3.92
N TRP A 19 7.20 14.77 3.20
CA TRP A 19 6.92 13.37 3.51
C TRP A 19 8.17 12.49 3.40
N ASP A 20 8.87 12.60 2.29
CA ASP A 20 10.06 11.79 2.01
C ASP A 20 11.22 12.09 2.96
N SER A 21 11.38 13.35 3.39
CA SER A 21 12.45 13.72 4.33
C SER A 21 12.28 13.15 5.74
N ARG A 22 11.07 12.66 6.08
CA ARG A 22 10.82 11.99 7.36
C ARG A 22 11.39 10.57 7.44
N PHE A 23 11.63 9.96 6.28
CA PHE A 23 12.10 8.58 6.13
C PHE A 23 13.14 8.50 5.01
N PRO A 24 14.29 9.19 5.11
CA PRO A 24 15.21 9.34 3.98
C PRO A 24 15.82 8.02 3.52
N ASP A 25 16.01 7.06 4.43
CA ASP A 25 16.79 5.85 4.20
C ASP A 25 15.94 4.57 4.05
N ASP A 26 14.63 4.68 3.78
CA ASP A 26 13.74 3.51 3.72
C ASP A 26 13.67 2.83 2.33
N GLY A 27 14.38 3.34 1.33
CA GLY A 27 14.46 2.74 -0.01
C GLY A 27 14.74 1.23 0.00
N PRO A 28 15.80 0.76 0.70
CA PRO A 28 16.09 -0.67 0.79
C PRO A 28 14.95 -1.51 1.42
N ALA A 29 14.18 -0.93 2.36
CA ALA A 29 13.03 -1.61 2.96
C ALA A 29 11.88 -1.79 1.95
N TYR A 30 11.61 -0.77 1.12
CA TYR A 30 10.66 -0.89 0.01
C TYR A 30 11.09 -1.95 -1.01
N GLU A 31 12.35 -1.97 -1.42
CA GLU A 31 12.88 -2.99 -2.31
C GLU A 31 12.74 -4.41 -1.75
N ALA A 32 13.06 -4.59 -0.47
CA ALA A 32 12.91 -5.88 0.22
C ALA A 32 11.45 -6.33 0.28
N ALA A 33 10.52 -5.41 0.56
CA ALA A 33 9.09 -5.70 0.61
C ALA A 33 8.54 -6.04 -0.79
N VAL A 34 8.96 -5.34 -1.84
CA VAL A 34 8.59 -5.65 -3.23
C VAL A 34 9.13 -7.03 -3.64
N ARG A 35 10.38 -7.36 -3.29
CA ARG A 35 10.92 -8.72 -3.52
C ARG A 35 10.11 -9.79 -2.80
N ALA A 36 9.67 -9.52 -1.56
CA ALA A 36 8.85 -10.45 -0.79
C ALA A 36 7.43 -10.62 -1.37
N LEU A 37 6.83 -9.57 -1.92
CA LEU A 37 5.56 -9.65 -2.67
C LEU A 37 5.71 -10.58 -3.89
N GLY A 38 6.86 -10.55 -4.55
CA GLY A 38 7.24 -11.46 -5.63
C GLY A 38 6.55 -11.19 -6.97
N PRO A 39 6.39 -9.93 -7.41
CA PRO A 39 5.87 -9.66 -8.74
C PRO A 39 6.84 -10.18 -9.81
N ARG A 40 6.32 -10.61 -10.94
CA ARG A 40 7.06 -11.23 -12.04
C ARG A 40 7.17 -10.27 -13.23
N PRO A 41 8.14 -10.45 -14.11
CA PRO A 41 8.19 -9.74 -15.37
C PRO A 41 6.87 -9.87 -16.15
N GLY A 42 6.30 -8.73 -16.55
CA GLY A 42 5.02 -8.66 -17.25
C GLY A 42 3.79 -8.46 -16.36
N ASP A 43 3.90 -8.61 -15.04
CA ASP A 43 2.78 -8.42 -14.12
C ASP A 43 2.26 -6.97 -14.12
N ALA A 44 0.96 -6.85 -13.81
CA ALA A 44 0.29 -5.58 -13.55
C ALA A 44 0.13 -5.39 -12.04
N VAL A 45 0.75 -4.36 -11.47
CA VAL A 45 0.77 -4.09 -10.03
C VAL A 45 0.22 -2.69 -9.72
N LEU A 46 -0.65 -2.62 -8.71
CA LEU A 46 -1.10 -1.37 -8.12
C LEU A 46 -0.36 -1.11 -6.80
N ALA A 47 0.16 0.10 -6.65
CA ALA A 47 0.59 0.63 -5.36
C ALA A 47 -0.42 1.63 -4.80
N GLY A 48 -0.81 1.51 -3.53
CA GLY A 48 -1.29 2.63 -2.74
C GLY A 48 -0.06 3.49 -2.44
N CYS A 49 0.13 4.58 -3.20
CA CYS A 49 1.49 5.00 -3.49
C CYS A 49 2.02 6.15 -2.64
N GLY A 50 1.16 7.01 -2.05
CA GLY A 50 1.65 8.24 -1.43
C GLY A 50 2.52 9.05 -2.40
N THR A 51 3.73 9.36 -1.98
CA THR A 51 4.74 10.02 -2.82
C THR A 51 5.40 9.09 -3.86
N GLY A 52 4.96 7.83 -4.00
CA GLY A 52 5.42 6.91 -5.04
C GLY A 52 6.70 6.14 -4.73
N ARG A 53 7.11 6.00 -3.48
CA ARG A 53 8.39 5.37 -3.07
C ARG A 53 8.56 3.92 -3.52
N ALA A 54 7.46 3.16 -3.62
CA ALA A 54 7.50 1.78 -4.10
C ALA A 54 7.64 1.65 -5.63
N LEU A 55 7.26 2.69 -6.39
CA LEU A 55 7.12 2.59 -7.85
C LEU A 55 8.42 2.18 -8.56
N PRO A 56 9.61 2.72 -8.25
CA PRO A 56 10.84 2.31 -8.90
C PRO A 56 11.16 0.82 -8.68
N ALA A 57 10.99 0.32 -7.45
CA ALA A 57 11.24 -1.10 -7.14
C ALA A 57 10.22 -2.02 -7.84
N LEU A 58 8.95 -1.63 -7.89
CA LEU A 58 7.91 -2.36 -8.63
C LEU A 58 8.23 -2.38 -10.13
N ARG A 59 8.61 -1.24 -10.72
CA ARG A 59 9.01 -1.15 -12.13
C ARG A 59 10.19 -2.06 -12.44
N ALA A 60 11.21 -2.07 -11.59
CA ALA A 60 12.36 -2.94 -11.74
C ALA A 60 11.95 -4.43 -11.71
N ALA A 61 11.00 -4.80 -10.85
CA ALA A 61 10.55 -6.18 -10.71
C ALA A 61 9.69 -6.66 -11.88
N VAL A 62 8.74 -5.82 -12.36
CA VAL A 62 7.84 -6.23 -13.46
C VAL A 62 8.45 -5.99 -14.84
N GLY A 63 9.54 -5.24 -14.94
CA GLY A 63 10.23 -4.94 -16.20
C GLY A 63 9.41 -4.11 -17.19
N PRO A 64 9.91 -3.89 -18.40
CA PRO A 64 9.29 -2.98 -19.37
C PRO A 64 7.95 -3.51 -19.91
N ALA A 65 7.72 -4.81 -19.92
CA ALA A 65 6.45 -5.41 -20.36
C ALA A 65 5.35 -5.37 -19.28
N GLY A 66 5.70 -5.12 -18.01
CA GLY A 66 4.74 -5.05 -16.93
C GLY A 66 4.07 -3.67 -16.82
N THR A 67 3.02 -3.62 -16.01
CA THR A 67 2.29 -2.38 -15.71
C THR A 67 2.45 -2.02 -14.24
N VAL A 68 2.82 -0.77 -13.95
CA VAL A 68 2.85 -0.22 -12.59
C VAL A 68 1.89 0.96 -12.52
N LEU A 69 0.94 0.88 -11.59
CA LEU A 69 -0.01 1.94 -11.28
C LEU A 69 0.24 2.43 -9.86
N GLY A 70 0.33 3.73 -9.66
CA GLY A 70 0.34 4.35 -8.34
C GLY A 70 -0.98 5.08 -8.10
N ALA A 71 -1.75 4.69 -7.09
CA ALA A 71 -2.99 5.36 -6.73
C ALA A 71 -2.84 6.04 -5.37
N ASP A 72 -3.35 7.26 -5.27
CA ASP A 72 -3.48 7.98 -4.00
C ASP A 72 -4.72 8.87 -4.04
N LEU A 73 -5.33 9.08 -2.89
CA LEU A 73 -6.50 9.95 -2.72
C LEU A 73 -6.12 11.43 -2.68
N THR A 74 -4.84 11.75 -2.40
CA THR A 74 -4.34 13.10 -2.13
C THR A 74 -3.51 13.60 -3.30
N GLU A 75 -4.02 14.60 -4.01
CA GLU A 75 -3.34 15.21 -5.16
C GLU A 75 -1.92 15.70 -4.82
N ALA A 76 -1.74 16.30 -3.64
CA ALA A 76 -0.44 16.77 -3.18
C ALA A 76 0.60 15.64 -3.06
N MET A 77 0.21 14.43 -2.68
CA MET A 77 1.08 13.26 -2.66
C MET A 77 1.52 12.87 -4.06
N LEU A 78 0.59 12.84 -5.01
CA LEU A 78 0.91 12.54 -6.41
C LEU A 78 1.78 13.62 -7.05
N ALA A 79 1.59 14.88 -6.70
CA ALA A 79 2.45 15.97 -7.15
C ALA A 79 3.90 15.80 -6.65
N GLU A 80 4.10 15.33 -5.42
CA GLU A 80 5.44 14.96 -4.93
C GLU A 80 6.03 13.77 -5.68
N ALA A 81 5.23 12.75 -5.99
CA ALA A 81 5.68 11.62 -6.80
C ALA A 81 6.19 12.08 -8.18
N VAL A 82 5.49 13.04 -8.81
CA VAL A 82 5.92 13.67 -10.06
C VAL A 82 7.23 14.44 -9.88
N ARG A 83 7.33 15.28 -8.85
CA ARG A 83 8.56 16.06 -8.56
C ARG A 83 9.77 15.18 -8.30
N ALA A 84 9.56 14.03 -7.67
CA ALA A 84 10.59 13.04 -7.43
C ALA A 84 10.92 12.14 -8.66
N GLY A 85 10.37 12.42 -9.85
CA GLY A 85 10.60 11.64 -11.08
C GLY A 85 9.95 10.26 -11.10
N ARG A 86 9.13 9.92 -10.11
CA ARG A 86 8.58 8.56 -9.93
C ARG A 86 7.46 8.21 -10.93
N ARG A 87 6.93 9.22 -11.62
CA ARG A 87 6.01 9.03 -12.74
C ARG A 87 6.62 8.22 -13.89
N GLU A 88 7.94 8.24 -14.06
CA GLU A 88 8.64 7.43 -15.07
C GLU A 88 8.57 5.93 -14.75
N ALA A 89 8.43 5.59 -13.48
CA ALA A 89 8.31 4.19 -13.04
C ALA A 89 6.88 3.64 -13.15
N GLY A 90 5.85 4.49 -13.18
CA GLY A 90 4.46 4.03 -13.25
C GLY A 90 3.45 5.15 -13.46
N ALA A 91 2.29 4.81 -14.03
CA ALA A 91 1.20 5.76 -14.18
C ALA A 91 0.61 6.13 -12.81
N LEU A 92 0.33 7.43 -12.61
CA LEU A 92 -0.24 7.95 -11.38
C LEU A 92 -1.75 8.20 -11.56
N LEU A 93 -2.53 7.83 -10.55
CA LEU A 93 -3.97 7.87 -10.55
C LEU A 93 -4.48 8.53 -9.27
N LEU A 94 -5.21 9.64 -9.40
CA LEU A 94 -5.95 10.23 -8.29
C LEU A 94 -7.22 9.39 -8.08
N ALA A 95 -7.21 8.52 -7.09
CA ALA A 95 -8.29 7.57 -6.85
C ALA A 95 -8.42 7.19 -5.39
N ASP A 96 -9.64 6.81 -5.03
CA ASP A 96 -9.97 6.20 -3.77
C ASP A 96 -9.61 4.70 -3.80
N ALA A 97 -8.80 4.25 -2.84
CA ALA A 97 -8.39 2.86 -2.72
C ALA A 97 -9.54 1.90 -2.36
N GLU A 98 -10.64 2.44 -1.85
CA GLU A 98 -11.88 1.70 -1.56
C GLU A 98 -12.81 1.60 -2.80
N ARG A 99 -12.49 2.35 -3.88
CA ARG A 99 -13.28 2.38 -5.11
C ARG A 99 -12.42 2.70 -6.34
N LEU A 100 -11.64 1.74 -6.77
CA LEU A 100 -10.70 1.91 -7.87
C LEU A 100 -11.41 1.91 -9.24
N PRO A 101 -11.09 2.83 -10.16
CA PRO A 101 -11.65 2.86 -11.51
C PRO A 101 -10.98 1.79 -12.41
N LEU A 102 -10.87 0.57 -11.90
CA LEU A 102 -10.24 -0.55 -12.58
C LEU A 102 -11.24 -1.70 -12.75
N ARG A 103 -11.09 -2.45 -13.83
CA ARG A 103 -11.89 -3.64 -14.09
C ARG A 103 -11.49 -4.78 -13.15
N THR A 104 -12.44 -5.65 -12.83
CA THR A 104 -12.24 -6.85 -12.03
C THR A 104 -11.16 -7.76 -12.62
N GLY A 105 -10.27 -8.27 -11.77
CA GLY A 105 -9.29 -9.31 -12.11
C GLY A 105 -8.20 -8.86 -13.08
N ARG A 106 -7.86 -7.57 -13.14
CA ARG A 106 -6.88 -7.02 -14.10
C ARG A 106 -5.48 -6.87 -13.54
N LEU A 107 -5.33 -7.01 -12.24
CA LEU A 107 -4.03 -6.89 -11.58
C LEU A 107 -3.53 -8.25 -11.10
N ASP A 108 -2.23 -8.40 -11.04
CA ASP A 108 -1.52 -9.53 -10.46
C ASP A 108 -1.23 -9.32 -8.98
N ALA A 109 -0.99 -8.07 -8.58
CA ALA A 109 -0.69 -7.75 -7.19
C ALA A 109 -1.13 -6.33 -6.78
N VAL A 110 -1.28 -6.16 -5.45
CA VAL A 110 -1.41 -4.85 -4.78
C VAL A 110 -0.31 -4.70 -3.73
N PHE A 111 0.33 -3.54 -3.71
CA PHE A 111 1.31 -3.11 -2.70
C PHE A 111 0.76 -1.90 -1.93
N ALA A 112 0.30 -2.11 -0.71
CA ALA A 112 -0.32 -1.08 0.12
C ALA A 112 0.65 -0.62 1.23
N ALA A 113 1.34 0.50 1.00
CA ALA A 113 2.30 1.06 1.95
C ALA A 113 1.61 2.08 2.88
N GLY A 114 1.54 1.78 4.18
CA GLY A 114 0.96 2.67 5.20
C GLY A 114 -0.52 3.00 4.98
N LEU A 115 -1.24 2.23 4.16
CA LEU A 115 -2.56 2.62 3.66
C LEU A 115 -3.72 2.10 4.52
N VAL A 116 -3.66 0.86 5.00
CA VAL A 116 -4.82 0.15 5.60
C VAL A 116 -5.43 0.88 6.80
N SER A 117 -4.63 1.58 7.59
CA SER A 117 -5.08 2.36 8.74
C SER A 117 -5.72 3.72 8.39
N HIS A 118 -5.72 4.09 7.13
CA HIS A 118 -6.28 5.34 6.61
C HIS A 118 -7.54 5.12 5.76
N LEU A 119 -7.97 3.88 5.61
CA LEU A 119 -9.23 3.55 4.94
C LEU A 119 -10.41 3.94 5.82
N ALA A 120 -11.45 4.51 5.23
CA ALA A 120 -12.69 4.85 5.93
C ALA A 120 -13.47 3.57 6.27
N ASP A 121 -13.48 2.59 5.35
CA ASP A 121 -13.96 1.24 5.56
C ASP A 121 -12.88 0.23 5.15
N PRO A 122 -12.07 -0.26 6.10
CA PRO A 122 -11.02 -1.22 5.81
C PRO A 122 -11.52 -2.51 5.13
N VAL A 123 -12.72 -2.98 5.44
CA VAL A 123 -13.31 -4.18 4.83
C VAL A 123 -13.67 -3.89 3.37
N ALA A 124 -14.27 -2.75 3.08
CA ALA A 124 -14.54 -2.33 1.69
C ALA A 124 -13.24 -2.20 0.88
N GLY A 125 -12.20 -1.59 1.46
CA GLY A 125 -10.90 -1.44 0.81
C GLY A 125 -10.26 -2.78 0.44
N VAL A 126 -10.15 -3.71 1.38
CA VAL A 126 -9.52 -5.02 1.09
C VAL A 126 -10.36 -5.86 0.12
N ARG A 127 -11.70 -5.71 0.11
CA ARG A 127 -12.59 -6.32 -0.90
C ARG A 127 -12.40 -5.71 -2.28
N GLU A 128 -12.23 -4.40 -2.34
CA GLU A 128 -11.96 -3.71 -3.61
C GLU A 128 -10.62 -4.15 -4.20
N TRP A 129 -9.59 -4.30 -3.36
CA TRP A 129 -8.29 -4.84 -3.82
C TRP A 129 -8.43 -6.29 -4.30
N ALA A 130 -9.23 -7.12 -3.61
CA ALA A 130 -9.54 -8.47 -4.09
C ALA A 130 -10.31 -8.45 -5.42
N ARG A 131 -11.23 -7.49 -5.61
CA ARG A 131 -11.96 -7.36 -6.88
C ARG A 131 -11.04 -7.09 -8.06
N VAL A 132 -10.10 -6.16 -7.92
CA VAL A 132 -9.22 -5.76 -9.03
C VAL A 132 -8.08 -6.73 -9.30
N VAL A 133 -7.65 -7.49 -8.30
CA VAL A 133 -6.60 -8.52 -8.44
C VAL A 133 -7.22 -9.83 -8.94
N ARG A 134 -6.56 -10.57 -9.81
CA ARG A 134 -7.00 -11.88 -10.29
C ARG A 134 -6.95 -12.94 -9.16
N PRO A 135 -7.72 -14.03 -9.23
CA PRO A 135 -7.56 -15.17 -8.32
C PRO A 135 -6.11 -15.67 -8.28
N GLY A 136 -5.60 -15.96 -7.08
CA GLY A 136 -4.21 -16.36 -6.86
C GLY A 136 -3.20 -15.21 -6.94
N GLY A 137 -3.62 -13.98 -7.23
CA GLY A 137 -2.77 -12.80 -7.14
C GLY A 137 -2.43 -12.42 -5.70
N THR A 138 -1.52 -11.47 -5.50
CA THR A 138 -0.88 -11.23 -4.21
C THR A 138 -1.15 -9.84 -3.65
N LEU A 139 -1.06 -9.70 -2.33
CA LEU A 139 -1.16 -8.43 -1.60
C LEU A 139 0.00 -8.32 -0.61
N ALA A 140 0.61 -7.15 -0.55
CA ALA A 140 1.47 -6.74 0.55
C ALA A 140 0.87 -5.55 1.30
N LEU A 141 0.71 -5.68 2.62
CA LEU A 141 0.57 -4.53 3.52
C LEU A 141 1.94 -4.25 4.10
N PHE A 142 2.45 -3.05 3.90
CA PHE A 142 3.82 -2.70 4.25
C PHE A 142 3.91 -1.39 5.02
N HIS A 143 4.89 -1.30 5.93
CA HIS A 143 5.40 -0.06 6.48
C HIS A 143 6.91 -0.24 6.75
N PRO A 144 7.78 0.78 6.50
CA PRO A 144 9.23 0.65 6.63
C PRO A 144 9.72 0.48 8.08
N ILE A 145 8.85 0.65 9.06
CA ILE A 145 9.10 0.37 10.48
C ILE A 145 7.91 -0.36 11.09
N GLY A 146 8.15 -1.19 12.10
CA GLY A 146 7.14 -1.94 12.81
C GLY A 146 6.24 -1.07 13.67
N ARG A 147 5.10 -1.63 14.09
CA ARG A 147 4.04 -0.89 14.83
C ARG A 147 4.55 -0.28 16.13
N ALA A 148 5.31 -1.03 16.92
CA ALA A 148 5.85 -0.55 18.19
C ALA A 148 6.85 0.60 17.98
N ALA A 149 7.77 0.46 17.02
CA ALA A 149 8.74 1.50 16.68
C ALA A 149 8.06 2.76 16.12
N LEU A 150 7.02 2.60 15.28
CA LEU A 150 6.23 3.72 14.77
C LEU A 150 5.50 4.46 15.90
N ALA A 151 4.85 3.72 16.80
CA ALA A 151 4.15 4.31 17.95
C ALA A 151 5.13 5.08 18.85
N ALA A 152 6.27 4.49 19.16
CA ALA A 152 7.31 5.13 19.97
C ALA A 152 7.83 6.43 19.34
N ARG A 153 8.08 6.48 18.02
CA ARG A 153 8.44 7.70 17.28
C ARG A 153 7.38 8.81 17.40
N GLN A 154 6.14 8.44 17.63
CA GLN A 154 5.02 9.37 17.79
C GLN A 154 4.70 9.68 19.26
N GLY A 155 5.56 9.23 20.21
CA GLY A 155 5.33 9.40 21.65
C GLY A 155 4.12 8.62 22.18
N ARG A 156 3.74 7.52 21.53
CA ARG A 156 2.58 6.68 21.84
C ARG A 156 3.00 5.23 22.07
N THR A 157 2.09 4.46 22.68
CA THR A 157 2.14 2.99 22.71
C THR A 157 1.23 2.42 21.64
N VAL A 158 1.46 1.17 21.24
CA VAL A 158 0.57 0.46 20.31
C VAL A 158 -0.79 0.29 20.99
N ALA A 159 -1.85 0.66 20.28
CA ALA A 159 -3.22 0.47 20.79
C ALA A 159 -3.55 -1.03 20.85
N PRO A 160 -4.30 -1.49 21.88
CA PRO A 160 -4.70 -2.90 22.00
C PRO A 160 -5.55 -3.40 20.82
N ASP A 161 -6.31 -2.49 20.20
CA ASP A 161 -7.21 -2.71 19.05
C ASP A 161 -6.60 -2.30 17.70
N ASP A 162 -5.26 -2.16 17.62
CA ASP A 162 -4.58 -1.81 16.36
C ASP A 162 -4.95 -2.81 15.26
N LEU A 163 -5.63 -2.31 14.24
CA LEU A 163 -6.06 -3.10 13.06
C LEU A 163 -4.91 -3.89 12.41
N ARG A 164 -3.68 -3.41 12.54
CA ARG A 164 -2.48 -4.05 11.98
C ARG A 164 -1.91 -5.15 12.87
N ALA A 165 -2.47 -5.40 14.07
CA ALA A 165 -2.08 -6.56 14.88
C ALA A 165 -2.43 -7.86 14.14
N GLN A 166 -1.67 -8.94 14.41
CA GLN A 166 -1.78 -10.18 13.63
C GLN A 166 -3.21 -10.73 13.57
N GLY A 167 -3.91 -10.82 14.69
CA GLY A 167 -5.29 -11.32 14.73
C GLY A 167 -6.25 -10.43 13.93
N PRO A 168 -6.38 -9.13 14.27
CA PRO A 168 -7.25 -8.19 13.56
C PRO A 168 -6.97 -8.09 12.05
N VAL A 169 -5.71 -7.98 11.63
CA VAL A 169 -5.39 -7.87 10.20
C VAL A 169 -5.66 -9.17 9.45
N THR A 170 -5.47 -10.32 10.09
CA THR A 170 -5.82 -11.61 9.48
C THR A 170 -7.32 -11.71 9.27
N ALA A 171 -8.13 -11.40 10.30
CA ALA A 171 -9.58 -11.41 10.19
C ALA A 171 -10.09 -10.42 9.12
N LEU A 172 -9.50 -9.22 9.06
CA LEU A 172 -9.82 -8.23 8.03
C LEU A 172 -9.57 -8.77 6.62
N LEU A 173 -8.39 -9.34 6.39
CA LEU A 173 -7.98 -9.84 5.09
C LEU A 173 -8.85 -11.03 4.67
N GLU A 174 -9.14 -11.97 5.58
CA GLU A 174 -10.04 -13.11 5.32
C GLU A 174 -11.45 -12.65 4.96
N ALA A 175 -12.00 -11.67 5.67
CA ALA A 175 -13.30 -11.07 5.36
C ALA A 175 -13.32 -10.38 3.98
N GLY A 176 -12.15 -9.98 3.47
CA GLY A 176 -11.95 -9.36 2.16
C GLY A 176 -11.63 -10.33 1.03
N GLY A 177 -11.56 -11.63 1.28
CA GLY A 177 -11.25 -12.64 0.25
C GLY A 177 -9.75 -12.87 0.05
N TRP A 178 -8.95 -12.65 1.10
CA TRP A 178 -7.52 -12.89 1.12
C TRP A 178 -7.16 -13.97 2.14
N ARG A 179 -6.15 -14.76 1.86
CA ARG A 179 -5.54 -15.70 2.82
C ARG A 179 -4.12 -15.23 3.14
N VAL A 180 -3.88 -14.92 4.41
CA VAL A 180 -2.55 -14.50 4.89
C VAL A 180 -1.56 -15.64 4.71
N ARG A 181 -0.38 -15.34 4.19
CA ARG A 181 0.75 -16.26 4.01
C ARG A 181 1.87 -16.03 5.01
N SER A 182 2.11 -14.76 5.35
CA SER A 182 3.12 -14.40 6.34
C SER A 182 2.75 -13.08 7.02
N TYR A 183 3.21 -12.93 8.25
CA TYR A 183 3.09 -11.74 9.06
C TYR A 183 4.44 -11.47 9.73
N ALA A 184 4.97 -10.27 9.57
CA ALA A 184 6.15 -9.78 10.26
C ALA A 184 5.89 -8.37 10.82
N ASP A 185 6.20 -8.16 12.09
CA ASP A 185 6.11 -6.88 12.79
C ASP A 185 7.38 -6.74 13.64
N GLU A 186 8.44 -6.35 12.98
CA GLU A 186 9.80 -6.20 13.51
C GLU A 186 10.12 -4.70 13.65
N PRO A 187 11.08 -4.29 14.46
CA PRO A 187 11.43 -2.88 14.59
C PRO A 187 11.70 -2.19 13.25
N GLU A 188 12.31 -2.91 12.29
CA GLU A 188 12.76 -2.40 10.99
C GLU A 188 11.71 -2.54 9.88
N ARG A 189 10.58 -3.20 10.14
CA ARG A 189 9.51 -3.33 9.14
C ARG A 189 8.21 -3.88 9.74
N TYR A 190 7.11 -3.52 9.10
CA TYR A 190 5.84 -4.23 9.15
C TYR A 190 5.53 -4.78 7.75
N LEU A 191 5.28 -6.07 7.63
CA LEU A 191 4.95 -6.71 6.35
C LEU A 191 3.96 -7.85 6.52
N VAL A 192 2.83 -7.76 5.85
CA VAL A 192 1.86 -8.86 5.73
C VAL A 192 1.74 -9.23 4.27
N LEU A 193 1.93 -10.50 3.95
CA LEU A 193 1.72 -11.03 2.61
C LEU A 193 0.47 -11.91 2.60
N ALA A 194 -0.37 -11.71 1.58
CA ALA A 194 -1.57 -12.48 1.39
C ALA A 194 -1.78 -12.87 -0.08
N VAL A 195 -2.60 -13.89 -0.30
CA VAL A 195 -3.01 -14.36 -1.63
C VAL A 195 -4.51 -14.27 -1.74
N ARG A 196 -5.00 -13.76 -2.87
CA ARG A 196 -6.43 -13.74 -3.17
C ARG A 196 -6.96 -15.17 -3.26
N THR A 197 -7.96 -15.48 -2.45
CA THR A 197 -8.80 -16.67 -2.60
C THR A 197 -9.74 -16.51 -3.79
N GLY A 198 -10.14 -17.59 -4.41
CA GLY A 198 -10.95 -17.59 -5.64
C GLY A 198 -12.30 -16.90 -5.51
#